data_2cbac6c620836d464cc6c6ec4e538d2c
#
_entry.id   2cbac6c620836d464cc6c6ec4e538d2c
#
_cell.length_a   1.000
_cell.length_b   1.000
_cell.length_c   1.000
_cell.angle_alpha   90.00
_cell.angle_beta   90.00
_cell.angle_gamma   90.00
#
_symmetry.space_group_name_H-M   'P 1'
#
loop_
_entity.id
_entity.type
_entity.pdbx_description
1 polymer ?
#
loop_
_entity_poly.entity_id
_entity_poly.type
_entity_poly.pdbx_seq_one_letter_code
_entity_poly.pdbx_strand_id
1 'polypeptide(L)'
;MKDYREGVRRRARAAGRDPDSIKVLFLAYPLVDTTMEAARERQRLRQEDANRHLDLALSSMSRLTNIDFSRFDRDEPIPELSTNGHQSSLARWIGKTPREVAVSQSTKAGIDFTGTVDHVAGMMQEIMEEVGGDGFLFFNATLDRRYVMEVCDGLVPELQRRGLTRTRYAHKYLKDNLLEF
;
A
#
# COMPACT_ATOMS: atom_id res chain seq x y z
N MET A 1 -0.88 -12.46 -1.52
CA MET A 1 -0.90 -12.17 -0.07
C MET A 1 -0.83 -13.46 0.73
N LYS A 2 -1.74 -14.39 0.56
CA LYS A 2 -1.81 -15.68 1.31
C LYS A 2 -0.50 -16.46 1.26
N ASP A 3 0.01 -16.77 0.07
CA ASP A 3 1.29 -17.50 -0.12
C ASP A 3 2.49 -16.83 0.56
N TYR A 4 2.50 -15.49 0.55
CA TYR A 4 3.55 -14.73 1.24
C TYR A 4 3.48 -14.95 2.75
N ARG A 5 2.30 -14.79 3.34
CA ARG A 5 2.09 -15.02 4.79
C ARG A 5 2.44 -16.44 5.18
N GLU A 6 1.96 -17.43 4.44
CA GLU A 6 2.29 -18.83 4.67
C GLU A 6 3.79 -19.12 4.53
N GLY A 7 4.44 -18.48 3.57
CA GLY A 7 5.89 -18.53 3.38
C GLY A 7 6.66 -18.00 4.60
N VAL A 8 6.23 -16.87 5.16
CA VAL A 8 6.81 -16.30 6.39
C VAL A 8 6.63 -17.25 7.56
N ARG A 9 5.43 -17.76 7.78
CA ARG A 9 5.11 -18.70 8.89
C ARG A 9 5.90 -20.00 8.78
N ARG A 10 6.03 -20.56 7.58
CA ARG A 10 6.83 -21.77 7.33
C ARG A 10 8.30 -21.55 7.68
N ARG A 11 8.89 -20.42 7.25
CA ARG A 11 10.29 -20.09 7.58
C ARG A 11 10.49 -19.85 9.08
N ALA A 12 9.53 -19.21 9.74
CA ALA A 12 9.57 -19.02 11.19
C ALA A 12 9.64 -20.36 11.92
N ARG A 13 8.76 -21.32 11.59
CA ARG A 13 8.79 -22.68 12.16
C ARG A 13 10.12 -23.39 11.89
N ALA A 14 10.64 -23.32 10.67
CA ALA A 14 11.93 -23.93 10.31
C ALA A 14 13.10 -23.32 11.09
N ALA A 15 13.00 -22.06 11.50
CA ALA A 15 13.99 -21.37 12.34
C ALA A 15 13.72 -21.55 13.86
N GLY A 16 12.81 -22.44 14.27
CA GLY A 16 12.48 -22.67 15.68
C GLY A 16 11.74 -21.51 16.35
N ARG A 17 11.14 -20.61 15.58
CA ARG A 17 10.37 -19.47 16.11
C ARG A 17 8.88 -19.75 16.06
N ASP A 18 8.15 -19.20 17.02
CA ASP A 18 6.70 -19.18 16.97
C ASP A 18 6.24 -18.36 15.75
N PRO A 19 5.51 -18.95 14.78
CA PRO A 19 5.02 -18.26 13.60
C PRO A 19 4.03 -17.13 13.93
N ASP A 20 3.32 -17.19 15.05
CA ASP A 20 2.34 -16.20 15.47
C ASP A 20 3.00 -14.97 16.12
N SER A 21 4.27 -15.09 16.53
CA SER A 21 5.07 -13.96 17.00
C SER A 21 5.52 -13.01 15.89
N ILE A 22 5.36 -13.40 14.61
CA ILE A 22 5.74 -12.58 13.45
C ILE A 22 4.49 -12.01 12.81
N LYS A 23 4.28 -10.71 12.96
CA LYS A 23 3.14 -10.02 12.41
C LYS A 23 3.36 -9.65 10.94
N VAL A 24 2.38 -9.94 10.09
CA VAL A 24 2.39 -9.65 8.66
C VAL A 24 1.31 -8.62 8.36
N LEU A 25 1.72 -7.38 8.11
CA LEU A 25 0.86 -6.29 7.72
C LEU A 25 0.93 -6.08 6.20
N PHE A 26 -0.23 -5.88 5.57
CA PHE A 26 -0.29 -5.63 4.14
C PHE A 26 -0.42 -4.13 3.86
N LEU A 27 0.42 -3.65 2.96
CA LEU A 27 0.39 -2.24 2.56
C LEU A 27 -0.91 -1.94 1.79
N ALA A 28 -1.65 -0.95 2.22
CA ALA A 28 -2.92 -0.54 1.65
C ALA A 28 -2.96 0.97 1.39
N TYR A 29 -3.69 1.36 0.34
CA TYR A 29 -3.84 2.75 -0.11
C TYR A 29 -5.32 3.09 -0.22
N PRO A 30 -6.05 3.17 0.90
CA PRO A 30 -7.47 3.46 0.84
C PRO A 30 -7.73 4.85 0.25
N LEU A 31 -8.68 4.92 -0.66
CA LEU A 31 -9.25 6.13 -1.20
C LEU A 31 -10.75 6.11 -0.94
N VAL A 32 -11.16 6.85 0.07
CA VAL A 32 -12.55 6.86 0.53
C VAL A 32 -13.23 8.15 0.07
N ASP A 33 -14.47 8.03 -0.38
CA ASP A 33 -15.33 9.18 -0.67
C ASP A 33 -16.79 8.89 -0.28
N THR A 34 -17.66 9.88 -0.43
CA THR A 34 -19.07 9.77 -0.04
C THR A 34 -19.88 8.84 -0.94
N THR A 35 -19.51 8.70 -2.21
CA THR A 35 -20.12 7.77 -3.16
C THR A 35 -19.06 7.01 -3.95
N MET A 36 -19.46 5.90 -4.56
CA MET A 36 -18.57 5.12 -5.45
C MET A 36 -18.12 5.93 -6.66
N GLU A 37 -19.02 6.74 -7.22
CA GLU A 37 -18.73 7.60 -8.36
C GLU A 37 -17.69 8.66 -8.01
N ALA A 38 -17.85 9.34 -6.86
CA ALA A 38 -16.89 10.34 -6.38
C ALA A 38 -15.53 9.72 -6.09
N ALA A 39 -15.48 8.53 -5.50
CA ALA A 39 -14.24 7.82 -5.23
C ALA A 39 -13.51 7.44 -6.54
N ARG A 40 -14.23 6.92 -7.53
CA ARG A 40 -13.68 6.56 -8.85
C ARG A 40 -13.18 7.79 -9.60
N GLU A 41 -13.93 8.89 -9.56
CA GLU A 41 -13.52 10.14 -10.20
C GLU A 41 -12.25 10.70 -9.55
N ARG A 42 -12.13 10.66 -8.22
CA ARG A 42 -10.88 11.03 -7.54
C ARG A 42 -9.72 10.13 -7.94
N GLN A 43 -9.94 8.83 -8.09
CA GLN A 43 -8.92 7.89 -8.55
C GLN A 43 -8.46 8.26 -9.96
N ARG A 44 -9.40 8.56 -10.87
CA ARG A 44 -9.12 8.98 -12.23
C ARG A 44 -8.29 10.28 -12.26
N LEU A 45 -8.70 11.29 -11.49
CA LEU A 45 -7.98 12.56 -11.39
C LEU A 45 -6.55 12.37 -10.83
N ARG A 46 -6.35 11.48 -9.86
CA ARG A 46 -5.00 11.14 -9.37
C ARG A 46 -4.14 10.50 -10.46
N GLN A 47 -4.73 9.65 -11.30
CA GLN A 47 -4.01 9.04 -12.42
C GLN A 47 -3.60 10.08 -13.46
N GLU A 48 -4.50 10.99 -13.78
CA GLU A 48 -4.21 12.10 -14.73
C GLU A 48 -3.15 13.04 -14.17
N ASP A 49 -3.21 13.37 -12.87
CA ASP A 49 -2.22 14.23 -12.23
C ASP A 49 -0.83 13.57 -12.22
N ALA A 50 -0.75 12.28 -11.93
CA ALA A 50 0.51 11.54 -12.03
C ALA A 50 1.11 11.57 -13.44
N ASN A 51 0.27 11.51 -14.48
CA ASN A 51 0.71 11.65 -15.85
C ASN A 51 1.26 13.06 -16.16
N ARG A 52 0.66 14.10 -15.58
CA ARG A 52 1.12 15.50 -15.75
C ARG A 52 2.41 15.79 -15.00
N HIS A 53 2.56 15.21 -13.80
CA HIS A 53 3.69 15.43 -12.88
C HIS A 53 4.67 14.28 -12.87
N LEU A 54 4.99 13.74 -14.05
CA LEU A 54 5.89 12.60 -14.22
C LEU A 54 7.26 12.81 -13.56
N ASP A 55 7.74 14.06 -13.51
CA ASP A 55 9.03 14.39 -12.91
C ASP A 55 9.11 14.04 -11.41
N LEU A 56 8.01 14.17 -10.67
CA LEU A 56 7.95 13.76 -9.26
C LEU A 56 8.10 12.23 -9.12
N ALA A 57 7.46 11.48 -10.00
CA ALA A 57 7.57 10.02 -10.00
C ALA A 57 8.98 9.57 -10.41
N LEU A 58 9.57 10.18 -11.43
CA LEU A 58 10.97 9.92 -11.84
C LEU A 58 11.95 10.23 -10.71
N SER A 59 11.75 11.32 -9.99
CA SER A 59 12.55 11.67 -8.79
C SER A 59 12.43 10.60 -7.71
N SER A 60 11.22 10.09 -7.46
CA SER A 60 10.99 9.00 -6.49
C SER A 60 11.64 7.69 -6.93
N MET A 61 11.57 7.35 -8.21
CA MET A 61 12.25 6.18 -8.80
C MET A 61 13.76 6.30 -8.63
N SER A 62 14.32 7.47 -8.94
CA SER A 62 15.75 7.75 -8.80
C SER A 62 16.22 7.62 -7.35
N ARG A 63 15.47 8.17 -6.42
CA ARG A 63 15.75 8.08 -4.96
C ARG A 63 15.74 6.62 -4.47
N LEU A 64 14.78 5.82 -4.93
CA LEU A 64 14.67 4.42 -4.50
C LEU A 64 15.79 3.55 -5.05
N THR A 65 16.18 3.75 -6.28
CA THR A 65 17.12 2.85 -6.98
C THR A 65 18.53 3.40 -7.09
N ASN A 66 18.76 4.66 -6.70
CA ASN A 66 20.02 5.36 -6.91
C ASN A 66 20.45 5.42 -8.40
N ILE A 67 19.46 5.43 -9.31
CA ILE A 67 19.64 5.59 -10.75
C ILE A 67 18.94 6.87 -11.18
N ASP A 68 19.61 7.74 -11.91
CA ASP A 68 19.03 9.01 -12.38
C ASP A 68 18.07 8.76 -13.57
N PHE A 69 16.78 8.60 -13.27
CA PHE A 69 15.74 8.39 -14.27
C PHE A 69 15.39 9.64 -15.09
N SER A 70 15.90 10.82 -14.77
CA SER A 70 15.73 12.01 -15.59
C SER A 70 16.42 11.91 -16.95
N ARG A 71 17.40 10.99 -17.07
CA ARG A 71 18.19 10.75 -18.29
C ARG A 71 17.53 9.75 -19.25
N PHE A 72 16.45 9.09 -18.83
CA PHE A 72 15.76 8.10 -19.66
C PHE A 72 14.62 8.76 -20.43
N ASP A 73 14.41 8.28 -21.66
CA ASP A 73 13.19 8.63 -22.38
C ASP A 73 11.99 8.08 -21.60
N ARG A 74 10.94 8.91 -21.48
CA ARG A 74 9.76 8.61 -20.66
C ARG A 74 8.88 7.53 -21.27
N ASP A 75 9.02 7.32 -22.56
CA ASP A 75 8.19 6.44 -23.38
C ASP A 75 8.96 5.24 -23.95
N GLU A 76 10.28 5.15 -23.66
CA GLU A 76 11.10 4.00 -24.01
C GLU A 76 11.23 3.02 -22.83
N PRO A 77 11.28 1.70 -23.10
CA PRO A 77 11.42 0.71 -22.03
C PRO A 77 12.73 0.87 -21.25
N ILE A 78 12.64 0.80 -19.94
CA ILE A 78 13.80 0.77 -19.04
C ILE A 78 14.65 -0.46 -19.37
N PRO A 79 15.94 -0.28 -19.75
CA PRO A 79 16.81 -1.37 -20.09
C PRO A 79 17.18 -2.22 -18.87
N GLU A 80 17.88 -3.32 -19.08
CA GLU A 80 18.49 -4.08 -17.98
C GLU A 80 19.54 -3.24 -17.28
N LEU A 81 19.34 -3.03 -15.98
CA LEU A 81 20.18 -2.23 -15.11
C LEU A 81 20.42 -2.95 -13.79
N SER A 82 21.54 -2.61 -13.16
CA SER A 82 21.82 -3.03 -11.78
C SER A 82 21.92 -1.83 -10.86
N THR A 83 21.65 -2.03 -9.57
CA THR A 83 21.71 -0.96 -8.58
C THR A 83 22.10 -1.48 -7.21
N ASN A 84 22.73 -0.61 -6.41
CA ASN A 84 22.93 -0.81 -4.98
C ASN A 84 21.73 -0.31 -4.13
N GLY A 85 20.75 0.33 -4.78
CA GLY A 85 19.51 0.75 -4.14
C GLY A 85 18.47 -0.38 -4.06
N HIS A 86 17.20 -0.06 -4.25
CA HIS A 86 16.09 -1.00 -4.10
C HIS A 86 15.96 -1.94 -5.31
N GLN A 87 16.70 -3.04 -5.31
CA GLN A 87 16.83 -3.99 -6.41
C GLN A 87 15.49 -4.60 -6.85
N SER A 88 14.62 -4.96 -5.90
CA SER A 88 13.33 -5.57 -6.21
C SER A 88 12.35 -4.61 -6.89
N SER A 89 12.46 -3.31 -6.65
CA SER A 89 11.70 -2.31 -7.40
C SER A 89 12.23 -2.19 -8.83
N LEU A 90 13.55 -2.05 -9.00
CA LEU A 90 14.16 -1.99 -10.32
C LEU A 90 13.80 -3.21 -11.17
N ALA A 91 13.91 -4.42 -10.62
CA ALA A 91 13.55 -5.65 -11.33
C ALA A 91 12.10 -5.68 -11.84
N ARG A 92 11.16 -5.03 -11.13
CA ARG A 92 9.76 -4.91 -11.57
C ARG A 92 9.55 -3.83 -12.64
N TRP A 93 10.49 -2.90 -12.78
CA TRP A 93 10.39 -1.77 -13.71
C TRP A 93 11.10 -2.03 -15.04
N ILE A 94 12.11 -2.89 -15.06
CA ILE A 94 12.81 -3.30 -16.31
C ILE A 94 11.78 -3.77 -17.34
N GLY A 95 11.92 -3.28 -18.57
CA GLY A 95 11.03 -3.56 -19.69
C GLY A 95 9.74 -2.75 -19.74
N LYS A 96 9.44 -1.93 -18.70
CA LYS A 96 8.34 -0.96 -18.70
C LYS A 96 8.87 0.43 -19.01
N THR A 97 8.02 1.31 -19.51
CA THR A 97 8.42 2.71 -19.67
C THR A 97 8.41 3.45 -18.33
N PRO A 98 9.24 4.47 -18.13
CA PRO A 98 9.17 5.32 -16.94
C PRO A 98 7.77 5.90 -16.70
N ARG A 99 7.02 6.23 -17.75
CA ARG A 99 5.63 6.69 -17.67
C ARG A 99 4.70 5.62 -17.09
N GLU A 100 4.75 4.38 -17.60
CA GLU A 100 3.94 3.28 -17.09
C GLU A 100 4.23 3.00 -15.61
N VAL A 101 5.50 3.05 -15.22
CA VAL A 101 5.91 2.88 -13.82
C VAL A 101 5.33 3.99 -12.95
N ALA A 102 5.45 5.25 -13.39
CA ALA A 102 4.93 6.40 -12.65
C ALA A 102 3.42 6.33 -12.42
N VAL A 103 2.67 6.03 -13.48
CA VAL A 103 1.21 5.87 -13.40
C VAL A 103 0.85 4.69 -12.48
N SER A 104 1.55 3.57 -12.60
CA SER A 104 1.28 2.41 -11.74
C SER A 104 1.56 2.67 -10.26
N GLN A 105 2.54 3.49 -9.94
CA GLN A 105 2.84 3.86 -8.55
C GLN A 105 1.84 4.85 -7.95
N SER A 106 1.22 5.69 -8.76
CA SER A 106 0.23 6.66 -8.27
C SER A 106 -1.11 6.02 -7.91
N THR A 107 -1.38 4.82 -8.43
CA THR A 107 -2.71 4.23 -8.42
C THR A 107 -2.79 2.84 -7.82
N LYS A 108 -1.71 2.06 -7.80
CA LYS A 108 -1.79 0.64 -7.40
C LYS A 108 -0.49 0.12 -6.79
N ALA A 109 -0.50 -0.03 -5.50
CA ALA A 109 0.36 -1.03 -4.88
C ALA A 109 -0.52 -2.14 -4.30
N GLY A 110 -1.06 -3.02 -5.13
CA GLY A 110 -1.84 -4.16 -4.67
C GLY A 110 -3.35 -4.01 -4.88
N ILE A 111 -4.14 -4.16 -3.82
CA ILE A 111 -5.60 -4.17 -3.87
C ILE A 111 -6.14 -2.74 -3.98
N ASP A 112 -7.13 -2.56 -4.85
CA ASP A 112 -7.82 -1.29 -5.06
C ASP A 112 -8.87 -1.04 -3.96
N PHE A 113 -8.47 -0.38 -2.89
CA PHE A 113 -9.35 0.04 -1.81
C PHE A 113 -10.00 1.41 -2.12
N THR A 114 -10.69 1.52 -3.25
CA THR A 114 -11.37 2.76 -3.69
C THR A 114 -12.87 2.61 -3.58
N GLY A 115 -13.53 3.49 -2.82
CA GLY A 115 -14.99 3.45 -2.68
C GLY A 115 -15.53 4.23 -1.50
N THR A 116 -16.74 3.86 -1.09
CA THR A 116 -17.33 4.38 0.15
C THR A 116 -16.67 3.73 1.37
N VAL A 117 -16.84 4.33 2.54
CA VAL A 117 -16.37 3.77 3.82
C VAL A 117 -16.82 2.32 4.00
N ASP A 118 -18.12 2.07 3.80
CA ASP A 118 -18.72 0.74 3.95
C ASP A 118 -18.12 -0.28 2.97
N HIS A 119 -17.96 0.11 1.70
CA HIS A 119 -17.37 -0.74 0.66
C HIS A 119 -15.91 -1.10 0.98
N VAL A 120 -15.09 -0.11 1.32
CA VAL A 120 -13.67 -0.32 1.64
C VAL A 120 -13.50 -1.18 2.90
N ALA A 121 -14.30 -0.93 3.94
CA ALA A 121 -14.29 -1.74 5.15
C ALA A 121 -14.71 -3.19 4.87
N GLY A 122 -15.72 -3.41 4.00
CA GLY A 122 -16.14 -4.74 3.56
C GLY A 122 -15.03 -5.48 2.83
N MET A 123 -14.37 -4.84 1.87
CA MET A 123 -13.23 -5.41 1.16
C MET A 123 -12.07 -5.79 2.11
N MET A 124 -11.77 -4.93 3.09
CA MET A 124 -10.73 -5.23 4.09
C MET A 124 -11.09 -6.44 4.94
N GLN A 125 -12.36 -6.54 5.34
CA GLN A 125 -12.86 -7.70 6.07
C GLN A 125 -12.72 -8.99 5.26
N GLU A 126 -13.25 -9.04 4.05
CA GLU A 126 -13.17 -10.21 3.16
C GLU A 126 -11.74 -10.66 2.94
N ILE A 127 -10.81 -9.72 2.71
CA ILE A 127 -9.40 -10.04 2.51
C ILE A 127 -8.79 -10.64 3.77
N MET A 128 -9.10 -10.12 4.95
CA MET A 128 -8.56 -10.67 6.20
C MET A 128 -9.16 -12.03 6.51
N GLU A 129 -10.42 -12.28 6.20
CA GLU A 129 -11.05 -13.59 6.34
C GLU A 129 -10.45 -14.62 5.37
N GLU A 130 -10.20 -14.25 4.12
CA GLU A 130 -9.64 -15.16 3.11
C GLU A 130 -8.14 -15.43 3.29
N VAL A 131 -7.37 -14.37 3.49
CA VAL A 131 -5.90 -14.41 3.52
C VAL A 131 -5.39 -14.69 4.93
N GLY A 132 -6.12 -14.22 5.92
CA GLY A 132 -5.63 -14.03 7.27
C GLY A 132 -4.52 -12.98 7.27
N GLY A 133 -4.05 -12.63 8.41
CA GLY A 133 -3.00 -11.62 8.56
C GLY A 133 -3.21 -10.87 9.85
N ASP A 134 -2.37 -9.89 10.06
CA ASP A 134 -2.37 -9.13 11.30
C ASP A 134 -2.82 -7.68 11.04
N GLY A 135 -3.32 -7.39 9.82
CA GLY A 135 -3.91 -6.11 9.46
C GLY A 135 -3.27 -5.42 8.27
N PHE A 136 -3.56 -4.14 8.13
CA PHE A 136 -3.09 -3.29 7.04
C PHE A 136 -2.20 -2.17 7.57
N LEU A 137 -1.20 -1.81 6.77
CA LEU A 137 -0.41 -0.61 6.93
C LEU A 137 -0.88 0.42 5.90
N PHE A 138 -1.51 1.50 6.34
CA PHE A 138 -2.00 2.54 5.45
C PHE A 138 -0.87 3.47 5.03
N PHE A 139 -0.77 3.69 3.74
CA PHE A 139 0.17 4.62 3.15
C PHE A 139 -0.55 5.59 2.22
N ASN A 140 -0.12 6.84 2.25
CA ASN A 140 -0.50 7.84 1.26
C ASN A 140 0.70 8.74 0.96
N ALA A 141 0.98 8.96 -0.32
CA ALA A 141 2.09 9.82 -0.76
C ALA A 141 1.85 11.29 -0.39
N THR A 142 0.59 11.72 -0.38
CA THR A 142 0.13 13.04 0.04
C THR A 142 -0.68 12.91 1.31
N LEU A 143 -0.01 12.94 2.47
CA LEU A 143 -0.68 12.92 3.76
C LEU A 143 -1.28 14.31 4.03
N ASP A 144 -2.43 14.58 3.42
CA ASP A 144 -3.19 15.81 3.63
C ASP A 144 -4.28 15.65 4.71
N ARG A 145 -4.83 16.78 5.15
CA ARG A 145 -5.87 16.80 6.20
C ARG A 145 -7.10 16.00 5.79
N ARG A 146 -7.48 16.06 4.51
CA ARG A 146 -8.64 15.35 3.99
C ARG A 146 -8.47 13.85 4.16
N TYR A 147 -7.33 13.30 3.75
CA TYR A 147 -7.03 11.88 3.90
C TYR A 147 -7.06 11.43 5.36
N VAL A 148 -6.47 12.23 6.26
CA VAL A 148 -6.50 11.92 7.69
C VAL A 148 -7.93 11.86 8.21
N MET A 149 -8.79 12.82 7.86
CA MET A 149 -10.20 12.80 8.25
C MET A 149 -10.95 11.61 7.65
N GLU A 150 -10.77 11.31 6.37
CA GLU A 150 -11.41 10.17 5.70
C GLU A 150 -11.05 8.83 6.36
N VAL A 151 -9.80 8.69 6.80
CA VAL A 151 -9.36 7.47 7.50
C VAL A 151 -9.77 7.49 8.96
N CYS A 152 -9.45 8.54 9.72
CA CYS A 152 -9.63 8.57 11.17
C CYS A 152 -11.06 8.79 11.61
N ASP A 153 -11.81 9.61 10.87
CA ASP A 153 -13.20 9.96 11.22
C ASP A 153 -14.23 9.14 10.40
N GLY A 154 -13.78 8.48 9.32
CA GLY A 154 -14.60 7.65 8.45
C GLY A 154 -14.29 6.16 8.56
N LEU A 155 -13.18 5.72 7.97
CA LEU A 155 -12.87 4.30 7.80
C LEU A 155 -12.60 3.58 9.13
N VAL A 156 -11.80 4.17 10.03
CA VAL A 156 -11.45 3.55 11.31
C VAL A 156 -12.67 3.33 12.19
N PRO A 157 -13.60 4.30 12.38
CA PRO A 157 -14.84 4.07 13.14
C PRO A 157 -15.70 2.94 12.56
N GLU A 158 -15.77 2.81 11.25
CA GLU A 158 -16.51 1.72 10.61
C GLU A 158 -15.84 0.35 10.85
N LEU A 159 -14.52 0.27 10.75
CA LEU A 159 -13.78 -0.95 11.10
C LEU A 159 -13.96 -1.30 12.58
N GLN A 160 -13.99 -0.32 13.48
CA GLN A 160 -14.29 -0.52 14.91
C GLN A 160 -15.71 -1.02 15.14
N ARG A 161 -16.70 -0.42 14.46
CA ARG A 161 -18.11 -0.84 14.54
C ARG A 161 -18.30 -2.30 14.09
N ARG A 162 -17.53 -2.76 13.12
CA ARG A 162 -17.50 -4.14 12.65
C ARG A 162 -16.68 -5.08 13.54
N GLY A 163 -16.00 -4.57 14.55
CA GLY A 163 -15.11 -5.37 15.40
C GLY A 163 -13.81 -5.82 14.71
N LEU A 164 -13.41 -5.15 13.61
CA LEU A 164 -12.26 -5.50 12.80
C LEU A 164 -10.96 -4.81 13.24
N THR A 165 -11.06 -3.85 14.13
CA THR A 165 -9.90 -3.19 14.72
C THR A 165 -10.21 -2.74 16.14
N ARG A 166 -9.13 -2.46 16.88
CA ARG A 166 -9.22 -2.06 18.30
C ARG A 166 -9.95 -0.74 18.49
N THR A 167 -10.63 -0.62 19.61
CA THR A 167 -11.30 0.62 20.03
C THR A 167 -10.48 1.43 21.06
N ARG A 168 -9.40 0.83 21.59
CA ARG A 168 -8.49 1.46 22.56
C ARG A 168 -7.08 0.87 22.46
N TYR A 169 -6.11 1.60 22.95
CA TYR A 169 -4.75 1.10 23.20
C TYR A 169 -4.65 0.64 24.64
N ALA A 170 -4.33 -0.65 24.85
CA ALA A 170 -4.27 -1.25 26.19
C ALA A 170 -2.87 -1.13 26.83
N HIS A 171 -1.82 -0.92 26.02
CA HIS A 171 -0.44 -0.93 26.46
C HIS A 171 0.25 0.43 26.28
N LYS A 172 1.24 0.69 27.12
CA LYS A 172 2.04 1.93 27.08
C LYS A 172 2.91 2.02 25.83
N TYR A 173 3.46 0.89 25.37
CA TYR A 173 4.38 0.87 24.24
C TYR A 173 3.71 0.38 22.96
N LEU A 174 4.11 0.99 21.84
CA LEU A 174 3.58 0.64 20.52
C LEU A 174 3.77 -0.85 20.19
N LYS A 175 4.95 -1.41 20.47
CA LYS A 175 5.24 -2.84 20.21
C LYS A 175 4.23 -3.76 20.86
N ASP A 176 3.86 -3.48 22.11
CA ASP A 176 2.95 -4.33 22.87
C ASP A 176 1.52 -4.25 22.32
N ASN A 177 1.11 -3.05 21.90
CA ASN A 177 -0.16 -2.86 21.19
C ASN A 177 -0.17 -3.54 19.81
N LEU A 178 0.96 -3.58 19.09
CA LEU A 178 1.05 -4.25 17.79
C LEU A 178 1.02 -5.78 17.92
N LEU A 179 1.48 -6.33 19.05
CA LEU A 179 1.53 -7.76 19.29
C LEU A 179 0.25 -8.34 19.91
N GLU A 180 -0.68 -7.50 20.35
CA GLU A 180 -1.94 -7.88 21.01
C GLU A 180 -3.00 -8.46 20.05
N PHE A 181 -2.72 -8.73 18.82
CA PHE A 181 -3.68 -9.34 17.87
C PHE A 181 -3.65 -10.84 17.90
#